data_efce1bbf97fde24d6cbf33e9d5f623fc
#
_entry.id   efce1bbf97fde24d6cbf33e9d5f623fc
#
_cell.length_a   1.000
_cell.length_b   1.000
_cell.length_c   1.000
_cell.angle_alpha   90.00
_cell.angle_beta   90.00
_cell.angle_gamma   90.00
#
_symmetry.space_group_name_H-M   'P 1'
#
loop_
_entity.id
_entity.type
_entity.pdbx_description
1 polymer ?
#
loop_
_entity_poly.entity_id
_entity_poly.type
_entity_poly.pdbx_seq_one_letter_code
_entity_poly.pdbx_strand_id
1 'polypeptide(L)'
;ISRSSIALGKMFAISLVAAIQASLILGIAMAIGVSMPNLFMIAPIMAIVILFSIGFSGISVMFAAAAKSQETFWGTVNFLGLPMFMISPALFPLALMPNWLATIAQFNPVTYAVVLVRSMMSGYIESSSAALSIVILGGFVVAMTLLASYVFTREVNKPF
;
A
#
# COMPACT_ATOMS: atom_id res chain seq x y z
N ILE A 1 5.23 27.95 -2.27
CA ILE A 1 4.77 26.61 -1.82
C ILE A 1 5.98 25.70 -1.91
N SER A 2 6.31 25.01 -0.81
CA SER A 2 7.48 24.10 -0.82
C SER A 2 7.20 22.89 -1.75
N ARG A 3 8.23 22.44 -2.46
CA ARG A 3 8.09 21.32 -3.42
C ARG A 3 7.73 20.01 -2.74
N SER A 4 8.19 19.82 -1.51
CA SER A 4 7.77 18.70 -0.65
C SER A 4 6.27 18.73 -0.34
N SER A 5 5.68 19.91 -0.18
CA SER A 5 4.22 20.04 0.01
C SER A 5 3.43 19.58 -1.22
N ILE A 6 3.97 19.76 -2.43
CA ILE A 6 3.35 19.27 -3.66
C ILE A 6 3.40 17.74 -3.72
N ALA A 7 4.54 17.13 -3.37
CA ALA A 7 4.69 15.68 -3.31
C ALA A 7 3.71 15.07 -2.30
N LEU A 8 3.68 15.62 -1.09
CA LEU A 8 2.76 15.18 -0.03
C LEU A 8 1.30 15.35 -0.46
N GLY A 9 0.93 16.48 -1.06
CA GLY A 9 -0.42 16.72 -1.58
C GLY A 9 -0.85 15.67 -2.61
N LYS A 10 0.05 15.27 -3.53
CA LYS A 10 -0.21 14.20 -4.49
C LYS A 10 -0.40 12.84 -3.80
N MET A 11 0.45 12.52 -2.80
CA MET A 11 0.33 11.28 -2.04
C MET A 11 -1.01 11.20 -1.31
N PHE A 12 -1.44 12.29 -0.67
CA PHE A 12 -2.75 12.37 -0.02
C PHE A 12 -3.91 12.23 -1.01
N ALA A 13 -3.84 12.88 -2.16
CA ALA A 13 -4.87 12.77 -3.19
C ALA A 13 -5.03 11.33 -3.69
N ILE A 14 -3.93 10.64 -3.97
CA ILE A 14 -3.94 9.22 -4.38
C ILE A 14 -4.54 8.35 -3.26
N SER A 15 -4.17 8.61 -2.01
CA SER A 15 -4.68 7.85 -0.86
C SER A 15 -6.18 8.05 -0.63
N LEU A 16 -6.69 9.25 -0.90
CA LEU A 16 -8.13 9.52 -0.83
C LEU A 16 -8.91 8.74 -1.89
N VAL A 17 -8.38 8.70 -3.12
CA VAL A 17 -8.98 7.88 -4.19
C VAL A 17 -8.97 6.40 -3.82
N ALA A 18 -7.86 5.89 -3.28
CA ALA A 18 -7.75 4.52 -2.80
C ALA A 18 -8.74 4.21 -1.67
N ALA A 19 -8.96 5.15 -0.75
CA ALA A 19 -9.95 5.01 0.33
C ALA A 19 -11.38 4.92 -0.21
N ILE A 20 -11.72 5.74 -1.20
CA ILE A 20 -13.04 5.69 -1.86
C ILE A 20 -13.22 4.34 -2.56
N GLN A 21 -12.23 3.88 -3.33
CA GLN A 21 -12.27 2.59 -4.01
C GLN A 21 -12.41 1.42 -3.02
N ALA A 22 -11.63 1.44 -1.93
CA ALA A 22 -11.72 0.41 -0.89
C ALA A 22 -13.09 0.40 -0.20
N SER A 23 -13.67 1.58 0.06
CA SER A 23 -15.01 1.69 0.64
C SER A 23 -16.09 1.08 -0.28
N LEU A 24 -15.99 1.33 -1.58
CA LEU A 24 -16.89 0.76 -2.58
C LEU A 24 -16.76 -0.76 -2.66
N ILE A 25 -15.52 -1.28 -2.70
CA ILE A 25 -15.25 -2.73 -2.73
C ILE A 25 -15.78 -3.39 -1.47
N LEU A 26 -15.54 -2.80 -0.30
CA LEU A 26 -16.02 -3.30 0.98
C LEU A 26 -17.55 -3.30 1.04
N GLY A 27 -18.21 -2.25 0.56
CA GLY A 27 -19.66 -2.16 0.46
C GLY A 27 -20.23 -3.24 -0.45
N ILE A 28 -19.63 -3.48 -1.61
CA ILE A 28 -20.03 -4.56 -2.53
C ILE A 28 -19.82 -5.93 -1.88
N ALA A 29 -18.68 -6.15 -1.21
CA ALA A 29 -18.41 -7.41 -0.52
C ALA A 29 -19.47 -7.73 0.54
N MET A 30 -19.87 -6.73 1.33
CA MET A 30 -20.96 -6.87 2.31
C MET A 30 -22.32 -7.13 1.63
N ALA A 31 -22.60 -6.49 0.51
CA ALA A 31 -23.86 -6.69 -0.24
C ALA A 31 -23.95 -8.11 -0.84
N ILE A 32 -22.82 -8.74 -1.19
CA ILE A 32 -22.76 -10.13 -1.70
C ILE A 32 -22.84 -11.16 -0.55
N GLY A 33 -22.82 -10.69 0.71
CA GLY A 33 -22.96 -11.58 1.88
C GLY A 33 -21.66 -11.95 2.57
N VAL A 34 -20.57 -11.24 2.29
CA VAL A 34 -19.34 -11.35 3.10
C VAL A 34 -19.64 -10.79 4.49
N SER A 35 -19.78 -11.67 5.48
CA SER A 35 -20.04 -11.28 6.86
C SER A 35 -18.77 -10.78 7.53
N MET A 36 -18.86 -9.60 8.13
CA MET A 36 -17.83 -9.10 9.04
C MET A 36 -18.23 -9.41 10.48
N PRO A 37 -17.36 -10.02 11.30
CA PRO A 37 -17.66 -10.33 12.69
C PRO A 37 -18.01 -9.07 13.50
N ASN A 38 -17.41 -7.93 13.13
CA ASN A 38 -17.62 -6.68 13.83
C ASN A 38 -17.51 -5.48 12.86
N LEU A 39 -18.58 -4.72 12.72
CA LEU A 39 -18.61 -3.50 11.90
C LEU A 39 -17.63 -2.41 12.37
N PHE A 40 -17.27 -2.42 13.66
CA PHE A 40 -16.23 -1.49 14.16
C PHE A 40 -14.85 -1.73 13.53
N MET A 41 -14.60 -2.90 12.93
CA MET A 41 -13.36 -3.19 12.21
C MET A 41 -13.24 -2.46 10.87
N ILE A 42 -14.31 -1.87 10.36
CA ILE A 42 -14.27 -1.07 9.12
C ILE A 42 -13.30 0.12 9.28
N ALA A 43 -13.38 0.83 10.40
CA ALA A 43 -12.52 2.00 10.65
C ALA A 43 -11.02 1.65 10.67
N PRO A 44 -10.53 0.66 11.42
CA PRO A 44 -9.13 0.27 11.37
C PRO A 44 -8.71 -0.33 10.02
N ILE A 45 -9.58 -1.06 9.31
CA ILE A 45 -9.29 -1.53 7.95
C ILE A 45 -9.05 -0.35 7.02
N MET A 46 -9.92 0.67 7.06
CA MET A 46 -9.76 1.87 6.26
C MET A 46 -8.50 2.65 6.62
N ALA A 47 -8.13 2.70 7.89
CA ALA A 47 -6.88 3.31 8.34
C ALA A 47 -5.65 2.58 7.74
N ILE A 48 -5.65 1.25 7.70
CA ILE A 48 -4.57 0.46 7.09
C ILE A 48 -4.51 0.72 5.58
N VAL A 49 -5.65 0.75 4.90
CA VAL A 49 -5.71 1.04 3.45
C VAL A 49 -5.14 2.42 3.15
N ILE A 50 -5.53 3.44 3.90
CA ILE A 50 -5.03 4.80 3.73
C ILE A 50 -3.52 4.86 4.01
N LEU A 51 -3.08 4.27 5.11
CA LEU A 51 -1.68 4.23 5.51
C LEU A 51 -0.81 3.54 4.43
N PHE A 52 -1.22 2.36 3.98
CA PHE A 52 -0.55 1.64 2.90
C PHE A 52 -0.51 2.45 1.60
N SER A 53 -1.64 3.08 1.23
CA SER A 53 -1.75 3.89 0.02
C SER A 53 -0.82 5.12 0.05
N ILE A 54 -0.63 5.76 1.20
CA ILE A 54 0.33 6.85 1.38
C ILE A 54 1.75 6.35 1.07
N GLY A 55 2.17 5.23 1.66
CA GLY A 55 3.49 4.66 1.40
C GLY A 55 3.69 4.24 -0.05
N PHE A 56 2.69 3.57 -0.64
CA PHE A 56 2.77 3.08 -2.02
C PHE A 56 2.70 4.23 -3.04
N SER A 57 1.94 5.29 -2.77
CA SER A 57 1.91 6.49 -3.61
C SER A 57 3.25 7.23 -3.62
N GLY A 58 4.06 7.11 -2.55
CA GLY A 58 5.43 7.61 -2.53
C GLY A 58 6.29 7.00 -3.64
N ILE A 59 6.18 5.70 -3.88
CA ILE A 59 6.84 5.01 -4.99
C ILE A 59 6.38 5.62 -6.33
N SER A 60 5.07 5.77 -6.51
CA SER A 60 4.49 6.35 -7.74
C SER A 60 4.96 7.79 -7.97
N VAL A 61 5.05 8.61 -6.93
CA VAL A 61 5.54 10.00 -7.03
C VAL A 61 7.03 10.04 -7.41
N MET A 62 7.86 9.14 -6.87
CA MET A 62 9.27 9.05 -7.25
C MET A 62 9.42 8.68 -8.73
N PHE A 63 8.69 7.67 -9.21
CA PHE A 63 8.73 7.30 -10.62
C PHE A 63 8.17 8.38 -11.53
N ALA A 64 7.09 9.07 -11.13
CA ALA A 64 6.54 10.18 -11.89
C ALA A 64 7.54 11.34 -12.04
N ALA A 65 8.38 11.59 -11.03
CA ALA A 65 9.41 12.61 -11.11
C ALA A 65 10.57 12.22 -12.04
N ALA A 66 10.86 10.92 -12.18
CA ALA A 66 11.96 10.40 -12.99
C ALA A 66 11.54 9.99 -14.41
N ALA A 67 10.25 9.73 -14.66
CA ALA A 67 9.75 9.25 -15.94
C ALA A 67 9.78 10.35 -17.01
N LYS A 68 10.34 9.99 -18.19
CA LYS A 68 10.40 10.90 -19.35
C LYS A 68 9.13 10.89 -20.21
N SER A 69 8.29 9.87 -20.06
CA SER A 69 7.02 9.73 -20.75
C SER A 69 5.96 9.07 -19.89
N GLN A 70 4.70 9.27 -20.23
CA GLN A 70 3.58 8.64 -19.52
C GLN A 70 3.59 7.11 -19.71
N GLU A 71 4.03 6.63 -20.86
CA GLU A 71 4.17 5.20 -21.14
C GLU A 71 5.22 4.53 -20.24
N THR A 72 6.40 5.20 -20.09
CA THR A 72 7.46 4.73 -19.19
C THR A 72 6.98 4.68 -17.76
N PHE A 73 6.22 5.68 -17.30
CA PHE A 73 5.64 5.70 -15.97
C PHE A 73 4.71 4.49 -15.73
N TRP A 74 3.72 4.30 -16.60
CA TRP A 74 2.76 3.20 -16.45
C TRP A 74 3.43 1.83 -16.58
N GLY A 75 4.39 1.69 -17.51
CA GLY A 75 5.17 0.46 -17.65
C GLY A 75 5.91 0.10 -16.38
N THR A 76 6.59 1.08 -15.75
CA THR A 76 7.38 0.86 -14.52
C THR A 76 6.48 0.54 -13.33
N VAL A 77 5.37 1.27 -13.15
CA VAL A 77 4.43 1.05 -12.04
C VAL A 77 3.78 -0.33 -12.14
N ASN A 78 3.38 -0.75 -13.33
CA ASN A 78 2.80 -2.08 -13.53
C ASN A 78 3.85 -3.19 -13.38
N PHE A 79 5.07 -2.99 -13.88
CA PHE A 79 6.15 -3.95 -13.76
C PHE A 79 6.53 -4.24 -12.31
N LEU A 80 6.43 -3.26 -11.41
CA LEU A 80 6.66 -3.45 -9.99
C LEU A 80 5.40 -3.89 -9.23
N GLY A 81 4.27 -3.28 -9.53
CA GLY A 81 3.03 -3.50 -8.80
C GLY A 81 2.46 -4.90 -8.97
N LEU A 82 2.46 -5.44 -10.20
CA LEU A 82 1.92 -6.77 -10.47
C LEU A 82 2.68 -7.89 -9.74
N PRO A 83 4.03 -7.98 -9.82
CA PRO A 83 4.75 -8.99 -9.05
C PRO A 83 4.58 -8.82 -7.53
N MET A 84 4.59 -7.60 -7.02
CA MET A 84 4.36 -7.36 -5.58
C MET A 84 2.97 -7.86 -5.15
N PHE A 85 1.95 -7.62 -5.96
CA PHE A 85 0.60 -8.12 -5.69
C PHE A 85 0.54 -9.65 -5.76
N MET A 86 1.13 -10.26 -6.80
CA MET A 86 1.11 -11.73 -6.99
C MET A 86 1.88 -12.49 -5.92
N ILE A 87 2.98 -11.93 -5.43
CA ILE A 87 3.80 -12.55 -4.36
C ILE A 87 3.17 -12.32 -2.98
N SER A 88 2.22 -11.40 -2.85
CA SER A 88 1.54 -11.15 -1.58
C SER A 88 0.49 -12.23 -1.24
N PRO A 89 0.10 -12.38 0.03
CA PRO A 89 -0.95 -13.32 0.42
C PRO A 89 -2.36 -12.87 -0.02
N ALA A 90 -2.48 -11.87 -0.89
CA ALA A 90 -3.76 -11.45 -1.44
C ALA A 90 -4.43 -12.55 -2.28
N LEU A 91 -3.63 -13.26 -3.08
CA LEU A 91 -4.12 -14.35 -3.93
C LEU A 91 -4.06 -15.72 -3.24
N PHE A 92 -2.94 -16.02 -2.58
CA PHE A 92 -2.72 -17.32 -1.94
C PHE A 92 -2.24 -17.12 -0.49
N PRO A 93 -2.81 -17.84 0.51
CA PRO A 93 -2.33 -17.80 1.88
C PRO A 93 -0.83 -18.17 1.96
N LEU A 94 -0.07 -17.49 2.83
CA LEU A 94 1.37 -17.77 3.02
C LEU A 94 1.66 -19.24 3.33
N ALA A 95 0.76 -19.91 4.05
CA ALA A 95 0.88 -21.33 4.40
C ALA A 95 0.86 -22.29 3.19
N LEU A 96 0.32 -21.85 2.05
CA LEU A 96 0.26 -22.64 0.81
C LEU A 96 1.38 -22.28 -0.17
N MET A 97 2.20 -21.27 0.16
CA MET A 97 3.31 -20.88 -0.69
C MET A 97 4.52 -21.80 -0.49
N PRO A 98 5.29 -22.11 -1.56
CA PRO A 98 6.60 -22.74 -1.41
C PRO A 98 7.50 -21.86 -0.52
N ASN A 99 8.42 -22.49 0.25
CA ASN A 99 9.26 -21.77 1.23
C ASN A 99 10.04 -20.59 0.63
N TRP A 100 10.57 -20.73 -0.58
CA TRP A 100 11.28 -19.65 -1.26
C TRP A 100 10.39 -18.45 -1.56
N LEU A 101 9.14 -18.69 -1.96
CA LEU A 101 8.17 -17.63 -2.27
C LEU A 101 7.67 -16.94 -0.99
N ALA A 102 7.39 -17.73 0.06
CA ALA A 102 7.02 -17.23 1.37
C ALA A 102 8.11 -16.33 1.96
N THR A 103 9.39 -16.67 1.76
CA THR A 103 10.51 -15.82 2.19
C THR A 103 10.53 -14.48 1.44
N ILE A 104 10.34 -14.49 0.12
CA ILE A 104 10.27 -13.25 -0.67
C ILE A 104 9.06 -12.41 -0.25
N ALA A 105 7.92 -13.04 0.01
CA ALA A 105 6.71 -12.36 0.45
C ALA A 105 6.90 -11.58 1.78
N GLN A 106 7.79 -12.02 2.66
CA GLN A 106 8.11 -11.31 3.91
C GLN A 106 8.80 -9.95 3.69
N PHE A 107 9.48 -9.74 2.56
CA PHE A 107 10.06 -8.45 2.21
C PHE A 107 9.07 -7.51 1.50
N ASN A 108 7.88 -8.00 1.18
CA ASN A 108 6.86 -7.27 0.46
C ASN A 108 5.93 -6.52 1.42
N PRO A 109 5.86 -5.18 1.39
CA PRO A 109 4.98 -4.40 2.27
C PRO A 109 3.48 -4.70 2.05
N VAL A 110 3.09 -5.14 0.85
CA VAL A 110 1.72 -5.57 0.55
C VAL A 110 1.30 -6.73 1.45
N THR A 111 2.22 -7.63 1.77
CA THR A 111 1.98 -8.79 2.65
C THR A 111 1.43 -8.37 4.00
N TYR A 112 2.04 -7.37 4.62
CA TYR A 112 1.64 -6.91 5.96
C TYR A 112 0.31 -6.18 5.95
N ALA A 113 0.03 -5.40 4.90
CA ALA A 113 -1.28 -4.77 4.73
C ALA A 113 -2.40 -5.82 4.56
N VAL A 114 -2.17 -6.83 3.72
CA VAL A 114 -3.15 -7.91 3.47
C VAL A 114 -3.36 -8.76 4.72
N VAL A 115 -2.29 -9.13 5.45
CA VAL A 115 -2.40 -9.90 6.69
C VAL A 115 -3.23 -9.15 7.73
N LEU A 116 -2.99 -7.84 7.92
CA LEU A 116 -3.76 -7.02 8.85
C LEU A 116 -5.24 -6.94 8.46
N VAL A 117 -5.54 -6.61 7.21
CA VAL A 117 -6.92 -6.52 6.74
C VAL A 117 -7.64 -7.87 6.88
N ARG A 118 -6.99 -8.97 6.48
CA ARG A 118 -7.55 -10.30 6.57
C ARG A 118 -7.83 -10.74 8.02
N SER A 119 -6.90 -10.47 8.94
CA SER A 119 -7.09 -10.78 10.37
C SER A 119 -8.27 -10.00 10.98
N MET A 120 -8.45 -8.75 10.58
CA MET A 120 -9.59 -7.94 11.03
C MET A 120 -10.91 -8.42 10.42
N MET A 121 -10.91 -8.85 9.15
CA MET A 121 -12.10 -9.41 8.50
C MET A 121 -12.50 -10.78 9.05
N SER A 122 -11.54 -11.60 9.46
CA SER A 122 -11.82 -12.92 10.06
C SER A 122 -12.18 -12.87 11.54
N GLY A 123 -11.97 -11.73 12.20
CA GLY A 123 -12.17 -11.57 13.64
C GLY A 123 -11.11 -12.25 14.51
N TYR A 124 -10.10 -12.89 13.90
CA TYR A 124 -8.98 -13.50 14.60
C TYR A 124 -7.71 -12.67 14.42
N ILE A 125 -7.36 -11.94 15.46
CA ILE A 125 -6.17 -11.07 15.47
C ILE A 125 -5.13 -11.70 16.39
N GLU A 126 -4.07 -12.26 15.81
CA GLU A 126 -2.91 -12.66 16.57
C GLU A 126 -2.07 -11.42 16.89
N SER A 127 -2.03 -11.05 18.16
CA SER A 127 -1.43 -9.77 18.61
C SER A 127 0.04 -9.63 18.21
N SER A 128 0.82 -10.69 18.19
CA SER A 128 2.24 -10.65 17.84
C SER A 128 2.44 -10.37 16.35
N SER A 129 1.71 -11.04 15.48
CA SER A 129 1.79 -10.84 14.03
C SER A 129 1.20 -9.51 13.59
N ALA A 130 0.14 -9.04 14.27
CA ALA A 130 -0.46 -7.73 14.01
C ALA A 130 0.48 -6.58 14.40
N ALA A 131 1.11 -6.65 15.58
CA ALA A 131 2.07 -5.64 16.02
C ALA A 131 3.26 -5.52 15.07
N LEU A 132 3.85 -6.65 14.68
CA LEU A 132 4.94 -6.68 13.70
C LEU A 132 4.52 -6.07 12.36
N SER A 133 3.34 -6.42 11.88
CA SER A 133 2.80 -5.90 10.61
C SER A 133 2.59 -4.40 10.64
N ILE A 134 2.09 -3.85 11.75
CA ILE A 134 1.91 -2.40 11.94
C ILE A 134 3.26 -1.68 11.95
N VAL A 135 4.26 -2.22 12.64
CA VAL A 135 5.60 -1.62 12.71
C VAL A 135 6.27 -1.60 11.33
N ILE A 136 6.21 -2.71 10.60
CA ILE A 136 6.81 -2.80 9.26
C ILE A 136 6.08 -1.88 8.27
N LEU A 137 4.75 -1.87 8.31
CA LEU A 137 3.95 -1.00 7.46
C LEU A 137 4.19 0.49 7.77
N GLY A 138 4.23 0.86 9.06
CA GLY A 138 4.55 2.22 9.50
C GLY A 138 5.96 2.64 9.06
N GLY A 139 6.97 1.79 9.24
CA GLY A 139 8.33 2.01 8.78
C GLY A 139 8.41 2.20 7.26
N PHE A 140 7.70 1.37 6.50
CA PHE A 140 7.58 1.49 5.05
C PHE A 140 6.99 2.84 4.63
N VAL A 141 5.89 3.27 5.26
CA VAL A 141 5.24 4.55 4.96
C VAL A 141 6.17 5.73 5.23
N VAL A 142 6.82 5.74 6.38
CA VAL A 142 7.78 6.80 6.75
C VAL A 142 8.94 6.83 5.76
N ALA A 143 9.55 5.68 5.47
CA ALA A 143 10.66 5.58 4.54
C ALA A 143 10.27 6.08 3.14
N MET A 144 9.12 5.63 2.60
CA MET A 144 8.68 6.03 1.26
C MET A 144 8.28 7.50 1.20
N THR A 145 7.68 8.06 2.25
CA THR A 145 7.32 9.47 2.31
C THR A 145 8.57 10.35 2.31
N LEU A 146 9.58 10.00 3.09
CA LEU A 146 10.86 10.71 3.13
C LEU A 146 11.60 10.62 1.79
N LEU A 147 11.69 9.41 1.21
CA LEU A 147 12.32 9.18 -0.08
C LEU A 147 11.60 9.94 -1.21
N ALA A 148 10.27 9.89 -1.25
CA ALA A 148 9.48 10.60 -2.25
C ALA A 148 9.70 12.11 -2.17
N SER A 149 9.69 12.68 -0.97
CA SER A 149 9.95 14.09 -0.74
C SER A 149 11.37 14.50 -1.18
N TYR A 150 12.36 13.67 -0.88
CA TYR A 150 13.75 13.89 -1.25
C TYR A 150 13.96 13.82 -2.78
N VAL A 151 13.51 12.74 -3.42
CA VAL A 151 13.67 12.53 -4.86
C VAL A 151 12.94 13.60 -5.66
N PHE A 152 11.70 13.90 -5.27
CA PHE A 152 10.90 14.93 -5.94
C PHE A 152 11.58 16.31 -5.88
N THR A 153 12.14 16.67 -4.74
CA THR A 153 12.84 17.95 -4.57
C THR A 153 14.12 18.00 -5.41
N ARG A 154 14.82 16.86 -5.53
CA ARG A 154 16.07 16.77 -6.29
C ARG A 154 15.85 16.80 -7.81
N GLU A 155 14.90 16.03 -8.32
CA GLU A 155 14.63 15.93 -9.76
C GLU A 155 14.07 17.25 -10.33
N VAL A 156 13.21 17.94 -9.59
CA VAL A 156 12.66 19.23 -10.02
C VAL A 156 13.69 20.37 -9.92
N ASN A 157 14.84 20.16 -9.24
CA ASN A 157 15.94 21.14 -9.17
C ASN A 157 16.98 20.98 -10.29
N LYS A 158 16.90 19.96 -11.14
CA LYS A 158 17.81 19.85 -12.29
C LYS A 158 17.48 20.96 -13.28
N PRO A 159 18.44 21.83 -13.64
CA PRO A 159 18.26 22.77 -14.73
C PRO A 159 18.07 21.98 -16.03
N PHE A 160 17.18 22.50 -16.91
CA PHE A 160 16.98 21.98 -18.25
C PHE A 160 18.25 22.18 -19.11
#